data_caadf0158ab8cb4f9077afe536626198
#
_entry.id   caadf0158ab8cb4f9077afe536626198
#
_cell.length_a   1.000
_cell.length_b   1.000
_cell.length_c   1.000
_cell.angle_alpha   90.00
_cell.angle_beta   90.00
_cell.angle_gamma   90.00
#
_symmetry.space_group_name_H-M   'P 1'
#
loop_
_entity.id
_entity.type
_entity.pdbx_description
1 polymer ?
#
loop_
_entity_poly.entity_id
_entity_poly.type
_entity_poly.pdbx_seq_one_letter_code
_entity_poly.pdbx_strand_id
1 'polypeptide(L)'
;MKVLILGAGGIGGYLGCRLGAVNCDTTFLVRENRVEELEKNGISLHSELGSAHIQPKIISESNDTGHFDFVVLSCKAYDLDSAIESVRPHLDKETVVIPFLNGVAHLDVLDTEFGHDRVAGGVAHLAVTQTKVGVIQHLNNIHKFTVGSRHEEQLHKLEQLSHYWSKANLGFFISNNIEQDMWDKFIFLSTLAGATCTMRSSIGTILETSYGESYIVRLLNECMDVARANSREPNEQQITNYRNQLTEKGSTYTASMLRDIQKNSKIEGEHIIGDMIKKGIRQKIKLPCMETAYTHLEAYELERIKKTST
;
A
#
# COMPACT_ATOMS: atom_id res chain seq x y z
N MET A 1 11.34 -22.21 -2.37
CA MET A 1 10.24 -21.22 -2.46
C MET A 1 10.82 -19.98 -3.09
N LYS A 2 10.32 -19.63 -4.27
CA LYS A 2 10.78 -18.49 -5.08
C LYS A 2 9.77 -17.35 -4.97
N VAL A 3 10.23 -16.16 -4.63
CA VAL A 3 9.39 -14.97 -4.46
C VAL A 3 9.81 -13.91 -5.47
N LEU A 4 8.87 -13.45 -6.30
CA LEU A 4 9.05 -12.31 -7.18
C LEU A 4 8.49 -11.06 -6.50
N ILE A 5 9.25 -9.99 -6.44
CA ILE A 5 8.78 -8.69 -5.95
C ILE A 5 8.77 -7.71 -7.12
N LEU A 6 7.59 -7.27 -7.50
CA LEU A 6 7.45 -6.22 -8.50
C LEU A 6 7.81 -4.86 -7.90
N GLY A 7 8.92 -4.32 -8.38
CA GLY A 7 9.42 -3.01 -8.00
C GLY A 7 10.31 -3.00 -6.76
N ALA A 8 11.42 -2.28 -6.86
CA ALA A 8 12.34 -2.00 -5.76
C ALA A 8 12.07 -0.61 -5.13
N GLY A 9 10.79 -0.24 -5.05
CA GLY A 9 10.32 1.00 -4.42
C GLY A 9 10.29 0.91 -2.89
N GLY A 10 9.58 1.82 -2.22
CA GLY A 10 9.53 1.87 -0.75
C GLY A 10 9.16 0.54 -0.10
N ILE A 11 7.96 0.01 -0.38
CA ILE A 11 7.46 -1.24 0.22
C ILE A 11 8.22 -2.46 -0.31
N GLY A 12 8.32 -2.62 -1.64
CA GLY A 12 9.01 -3.76 -2.24
C GLY A 12 10.49 -3.79 -1.90
N GLY A 13 11.17 -2.63 -1.94
CA GLY A 13 12.57 -2.53 -1.56
C GLY A 13 12.80 -2.83 -0.07
N TYR A 14 11.92 -2.36 0.82
CA TYR A 14 11.98 -2.70 2.25
C TYR A 14 11.85 -4.21 2.47
N LEU A 15 10.75 -4.79 1.97
CA LEU A 15 10.44 -6.21 2.10
C LEU A 15 11.57 -7.08 1.53
N GLY A 16 11.94 -6.83 0.27
CA GLY A 16 12.95 -7.64 -0.41
C GLY A 16 14.35 -7.50 0.20
N CYS A 17 14.70 -6.31 0.72
CA CYS A 17 15.96 -6.12 1.44
C CYS A 17 16.00 -6.94 2.74
N ARG A 18 14.90 -6.99 3.51
CA ARG A 18 14.78 -7.82 4.71
C ARG A 18 14.85 -9.32 4.40
N LEU A 19 14.17 -9.76 3.35
CA LEU A 19 14.17 -11.16 2.91
C LEU A 19 15.53 -11.57 2.37
N GLY A 20 16.16 -10.72 1.54
CA GLY A 20 17.48 -10.97 0.98
C GLY A 20 18.58 -11.06 2.04
N ALA A 21 18.47 -10.27 3.11
CA ALA A 21 19.43 -10.29 4.22
C ALA A 21 19.48 -11.64 4.98
N VAL A 22 18.44 -12.48 4.86
CA VAL A 22 18.37 -13.82 5.44
C VAL A 22 18.40 -14.93 4.37
N ASN A 23 18.85 -14.60 3.16
CA ASN A 23 19.01 -15.51 2.02
C ASN A 23 17.69 -16.18 1.58
N CYS A 24 16.55 -15.51 1.74
CA CYS A 24 15.33 -15.94 1.06
C CYS A 24 15.52 -15.81 -0.47
N ASP A 25 15.02 -16.78 -1.23
CA ASP A 25 15.12 -16.76 -2.70
C ASP A 25 14.15 -15.75 -3.30
N THR A 26 14.59 -14.51 -3.30
CA THR A 26 13.81 -13.34 -3.71
C THR A 26 14.43 -12.71 -4.95
N THR A 27 13.60 -12.47 -5.96
CA THR A 27 13.98 -11.81 -7.21
C THR A 27 13.16 -10.55 -7.39
N PHE A 28 13.77 -9.47 -7.85
CA PHE A 28 13.07 -8.23 -8.16
C PHE A 28 12.79 -8.13 -9.67
N LEU A 29 11.55 -7.89 -10.01
CA LEU A 29 11.15 -7.47 -11.34
C LEU A 29 11.14 -5.95 -11.39
N VAL A 30 12.00 -5.35 -12.20
CA VAL A 30 12.14 -3.91 -12.31
C VAL A 30 12.12 -3.44 -13.77
N ARG A 31 11.78 -2.18 -14.00
CA ARG A 31 11.86 -1.56 -15.33
C ARG A 31 13.32 -1.56 -15.81
N GLU A 32 13.55 -1.75 -17.12
CA GLU A 32 14.86 -1.85 -17.76
C GLU A 32 15.81 -0.72 -17.31
N ASN A 33 15.31 0.52 -17.25
CA ASN A 33 16.10 1.69 -16.87
C ASN A 33 16.57 1.70 -15.39
N ARG A 34 16.21 0.69 -14.59
CA ARG A 34 16.62 0.55 -13.18
C ARG A 34 17.63 -0.58 -12.97
N VAL A 35 17.78 -1.46 -13.94
CA VAL A 35 18.61 -2.67 -13.83
C VAL A 35 20.06 -2.30 -13.53
N GLU A 36 20.70 -1.52 -14.40
CA GLU A 36 22.12 -1.16 -14.28
C GLU A 36 22.46 -0.52 -12.92
N GLU A 37 21.61 0.42 -12.46
CA GLU A 37 21.86 1.12 -11.20
C GLU A 37 21.72 0.19 -9.98
N LEU A 38 20.73 -0.72 -9.99
CA LEU A 38 20.49 -1.67 -8.90
C LEU A 38 21.52 -2.79 -8.90
N GLU A 39 21.98 -3.26 -10.05
CA GLU A 39 23.09 -4.22 -10.15
C GLU A 39 24.39 -3.64 -9.62
N LYS A 40 24.67 -2.38 -9.94
CA LYS A 40 25.89 -1.70 -9.50
C LYS A 40 25.89 -1.36 -8.02
N ASN A 41 24.76 -0.83 -7.51
CA ASN A 41 24.71 -0.23 -6.18
C ASN A 41 23.99 -1.10 -5.14
N GLY A 42 23.29 -2.16 -5.55
CA GLY A 42 22.46 -2.96 -4.66
C GLY A 42 21.24 -2.21 -4.12
N ILE A 43 20.63 -2.79 -3.09
CA ILE A 43 19.54 -2.15 -2.33
C ILE A 43 20.00 -1.95 -0.89
N SER A 44 19.96 -0.70 -0.42
CA SER A 44 20.28 -0.30 0.95
C SER A 44 19.01 0.10 1.69
N LEU A 45 18.81 -0.47 2.85
CA LEU A 45 17.76 -0.12 3.78
C LEU A 45 18.36 0.59 5.00
N HIS A 46 17.94 1.82 5.26
CA HIS A 46 18.22 2.55 6.47
C HIS A 46 17.01 2.52 7.39
N SER A 47 17.15 1.92 8.58
CA SER A 47 16.04 1.71 9.51
C SER A 47 16.57 1.63 10.95
N GLU A 48 15.85 2.26 11.90
CA GLU A 48 16.12 2.10 13.33
C GLU A 48 15.91 0.66 13.81
N LEU A 49 15.07 -0.11 13.10
CA LEU A 49 14.85 -1.54 13.34
C LEU A 49 15.95 -2.42 12.70
N GLY A 50 17.09 -1.85 12.40
CA GLY A 50 18.24 -2.49 11.76
C GLY A 50 18.33 -2.13 10.27
N SER A 51 19.49 -1.63 9.88
CA SER A 51 19.83 -1.37 8.48
C SER A 51 20.31 -2.65 7.80
N ALA A 52 20.16 -2.72 6.49
CA ALA A 52 20.64 -3.85 5.67
C ALA A 52 21.07 -3.37 4.29
N HIS A 53 21.96 -4.13 3.67
CA HIS A 53 22.34 -3.96 2.28
C HIS A 53 22.37 -5.32 1.60
N ILE A 54 21.80 -5.41 0.41
CA ILE A 54 21.79 -6.64 -0.37
C ILE A 54 22.23 -6.36 -1.82
N GLN A 55 22.80 -7.39 -2.44
CA GLN A 55 22.92 -7.45 -3.89
C GLN A 55 21.73 -8.27 -4.41
N PRO A 56 20.70 -7.63 -5.00
CA PRO A 56 19.47 -8.30 -5.38
C PRO A 56 19.66 -9.18 -6.63
N LYS A 57 18.89 -10.28 -6.71
CA LYS A 57 18.63 -10.91 -8.01
C LYS A 57 17.61 -10.03 -8.73
N ILE A 58 17.93 -9.64 -9.97
CA ILE A 58 17.11 -8.71 -10.76
C ILE A 58 16.74 -9.37 -12.08
N ILE A 59 15.51 -9.14 -12.50
CA ILE A 59 15.02 -9.40 -13.85
C ILE A 59 14.29 -8.17 -14.37
N SER A 60 14.27 -8.01 -15.67
CA SER A 60 13.43 -7.03 -16.37
C SER A 60 12.37 -7.74 -17.21
N GLU A 61 11.46 -6.98 -17.80
CA GLU A 61 10.36 -7.52 -18.62
C GLU A 61 10.84 -8.37 -19.82
N SER A 62 12.09 -8.22 -20.23
CA SER A 62 12.71 -8.98 -21.34
C SER A 62 13.23 -10.37 -20.95
N ASN A 63 13.27 -10.71 -19.65
CA ASN A 63 13.85 -11.95 -19.17
C ASN A 63 12.79 -13.04 -18.97
N ASP A 64 12.98 -14.19 -19.61
CA ASP A 64 12.24 -15.42 -19.27
C ASP A 64 13.00 -16.16 -18.16
N THR A 65 12.48 -16.12 -16.94
CA THR A 65 13.10 -16.74 -15.75
C THR A 65 12.25 -17.85 -15.14
N GLY A 66 11.17 -18.24 -15.82
CA GLY A 66 10.21 -19.23 -15.33
C GLY A 66 9.27 -18.68 -14.26
N HIS A 67 8.59 -19.56 -13.55
CA HIS A 67 7.52 -19.24 -12.63
C HIS A 67 7.99 -19.12 -11.17
N PHE A 68 7.21 -18.37 -10.38
CA PHE A 68 7.44 -18.12 -8.96
C PHE A 68 6.29 -18.68 -8.12
N ASP A 69 6.61 -19.13 -6.90
CA ASP A 69 5.60 -19.60 -5.95
C ASP A 69 4.71 -18.42 -5.47
N PHE A 70 5.33 -17.26 -5.30
CA PHE A 70 4.67 -16.02 -4.88
C PHE A 70 5.09 -14.83 -5.73
N VAL A 71 4.14 -13.98 -6.05
CA VAL A 71 4.37 -12.68 -6.67
C VAL A 71 3.83 -11.58 -5.75
N VAL A 72 4.72 -10.70 -5.30
CA VAL A 72 4.38 -9.55 -4.46
C VAL A 72 4.24 -8.31 -5.34
N LEU A 73 3.07 -7.69 -5.31
CA LEU A 73 2.82 -6.42 -5.97
C LEU A 73 2.94 -5.26 -4.96
N SER A 74 3.84 -4.33 -5.22
CA SER A 74 4.05 -3.15 -4.36
C SER A 74 4.11 -1.84 -5.17
N CYS A 75 3.48 -1.84 -6.34
CA CYS A 75 3.37 -0.67 -7.20
C CYS A 75 2.39 0.36 -6.63
N LYS A 76 2.42 1.56 -7.20
CA LYS A 76 1.35 2.52 -7.00
C LYS A 76 0.10 2.08 -7.78
N ALA A 77 -1.09 2.38 -7.26
CA ALA A 77 -2.35 1.94 -7.85
C ALA A 77 -2.53 2.38 -9.31
N TYR A 78 -2.00 3.53 -9.68
CA TYR A 78 -2.06 4.04 -11.06
C TYR A 78 -1.09 3.33 -12.03
N ASP A 79 -0.22 2.44 -11.54
CA ASP A 79 0.67 1.59 -12.33
C ASP A 79 0.18 0.13 -12.35
N LEU A 80 -1.03 -0.17 -11.81
CA LEU A 80 -1.52 -1.54 -11.62
C LEU A 80 -1.64 -2.31 -12.95
N ASP A 81 -2.19 -1.69 -14.00
CA ASP A 81 -2.38 -2.33 -15.31
C ASP A 81 -1.02 -2.76 -15.90
N SER A 82 -0.02 -1.87 -15.88
CA SER A 82 1.32 -2.21 -16.33
C SER A 82 2.00 -3.25 -15.44
N ALA A 83 1.71 -3.23 -14.14
CA ALA A 83 2.20 -4.22 -13.19
C ALA A 83 1.66 -5.63 -13.49
N ILE A 84 0.37 -5.73 -13.81
CA ILE A 84 -0.29 -6.98 -14.20
C ILE A 84 0.38 -7.57 -15.45
N GLU A 85 0.57 -6.76 -16.48
CA GLU A 85 1.22 -7.22 -17.72
C GLU A 85 2.66 -7.69 -17.47
N SER A 86 3.43 -6.94 -16.66
CA SER A 86 4.81 -7.29 -16.35
C SER A 86 4.95 -8.60 -15.56
N VAL A 87 4.02 -8.92 -14.67
CA VAL A 87 4.11 -10.15 -13.85
C VAL A 87 3.49 -11.38 -14.52
N ARG A 88 2.57 -11.18 -15.47
CA ARG A 88 1.83 -12.27 -16.13
C ARG A 88 2.73 -13.41 -16.67
N PRO A 89 3.87 -13.15 -17.32
CA PRO A 89 4.77 -14.22 -17.82
C PRO A 89 5.38 -15.08 -16.70
N HIS A 90 5.41 -14.60 -15.46
CA HIS A 90 6.04 -15.23 -14.31
C HIS A 90 5.09 -16.01 -13.41
N LEU A 91 3.81 -16.08 -13.80
CA LEU A 91 2.75 -16.77 -13.08
C LEU A 91 2.45 -18.12 -13.73
N ASP A 92 2.21 -19.11 -12.88
CA ASP A 92 1.55 -20.36 -13.29
C ASP A 92 0.25 -20.55 -12.50
N LYS A 93 -0.42 -21.69 -12.67
CA LYS A 93 -1.68 -21.99 -11.98
C LYS A 93 -1.53 -22.08 -10.46
N GLU A 94 -0.32 -22.30 -9.96
CA GLU A 94 -0.02 -22.48 -8.54
C GLU A 94 0.50 -21.20 -7.88
N THR A 95 0.83 -20.16 -8.65
CA THR A 95 1.38 -18.90 -8.11
C THR A 95 0.35 -18.15 -7.29
N VAL A 96 0.73 -17.71 -6.09
CA VAL A 96 -0.11 -16.81 -5.26
C VAL A 96 0.37 -15.38 -5.41
N VAL A 97 -0.56 -14.48 -5.75
CA VAL A 97 -0.31 -13.03 -5.89
C VAL A 97 -0.68 -12.33 -4.58
N ILE A 98 0.25 -11.57 -4.02
CA ILE A 98 0.07 -10.83 -2.77
C ILE A 98 0.23 -9.33 -3.04
N PRO A 99 -0.88 -8.56 -3.09
CA PRO A 99 -0.81 -7.11 -3.25
C PRO A 99 -0.57 -6.40 -1.91
N PHE A 100 0.46 -5.54 -1.84
CA PHE A 100 0.64 -4.57 -0.76
C PHE A 100 0.35 -3.15 -1.24
N LEU A 101 -0.78 -2.97 -1.92
CA LEU A 101 -1.27 -1.68 -2.36
C LEU A 101 -2.16 -1.04 -1.28
N ASN A 102 -2.28 0.28 -1.32
CA ASN A 102 -3.23 0.99 -0.48
C ASN A 102 -4.65 0.88 -1.06
N GLY A 103 -5.67 0.92 -0.19
CA GLY A 103 -7.06 0.73 -0.62
C GLY A 103 -7.43 -0.74 -0.84
N VAL A 104 -8.54 -0.98 -1.51
CA VAL A 104 -9.11 -2.32 -1.74
C VAL A 104 -9.54 -2.56 -3.21
N ALA A 105 -9.65 -1.50 -4.03
CA ALA A 105 -10.14 -1.61 -5.40
C ALA A 105 -9.29 -2.50 -6.31
N HIS A 106 -8.01 -2.64 -6.01
CA HIS A 106 -7.09 -3.49 -6.76
C HIS A 106 -7.45 -4.97 -6.69
N LEU A 107 -8.18 -5.41 -5.64
CA LEU A 107 -8.58 -6.82 -5.50
C LEU A 107 -9.51 -7.25 -6.64
N ASP A 108 -10.54 -6.45 -6.95
CA ASP A 108 -11.51 -6.75 -8.01
C ASP A 108 -10.81 -6.88 -9.38
N VAL A 109 -9.82 -6.02 -9.63
CA VAL A 109 -9.01 -6.06 -10.86
C VAL A 109 -8.16 -7.31 -10.91
N LEU A 110 -7.43 -7.61 -9.84
CA LEU A 110 -6.55 -8.77 -9.77
C LEU A 110 -7.32 -10.09 -9.81
N ASP A 111 -8.50 -10.15 -9.19
CA ASP A 111 -9.38 -11.33 -9.26
C ASP A 111 -9.86 -11.59 -10.70
N THR A 112 -10.15 -10.52 -11.45
CA THR A 112 -10.55 -10.63 -12.86
C THR A 112 -9.39 -11.15 -13.72
N GLU A 113 -8.17 -10.69 -13.45
CA GLU A 113 -6.99 -10.98 -14.28
C GLU A 113 -6.34 -12.32 -13.95
N PHE A 114 -6.32 -12.71 -12.68
CA PHE A 114 -5.56 -13.88 -12.21
C PHE A 114 -6.43 -14.99 -11.59
N GLY A 115 -7.69 -14.70 -11.28
CA GLY A 115 -8.58 -15.58 -10.53
C GLY A 115 -8.53 -15.33 -9.03
N HIS A 116 -9.71 -15.39 -8.38
CA HIS A 116 -9.87 -15.16 -6.94
C HIS A 116 -9.09 -16.18 -6.07
N ASP A 117 -8.96 -17.40 -6.56
CA ASP A 117 -8.21 -18.50 -5.94
C ASP A 117 -6.70 -18.23 -5.83
N ARG A 118 -6.16 -17.34 -6.68
CA ARG A 118 -4.74 -16.98 -6.68
C ARG A 118 -4.39 -15.66 -6.03
N VAL A 119 -5.36 -14.79 -5.79
CA VAL A 119 -5.13 -13.46 -5.22
C VAL A 119 -5.38 -13.47 -3.72
N ALA A 120 -4.32 -13.47 -2.93
CA ALA A 120 -4.38 -13.29 -1.48
C ALA A 120 -4.57 -11.81 -1.11
N GLY A 121 -4.90 -11.55 0.15
CA GLY A 121 -4.91 -10.19 0.69
C GLY A 121 -3.59 -9.83 1.35
N GLY A 122 -3.23 -8.54 1.31
CA GLY A 122 -2.02 -8.03 1.92
C GLY A 122 -2.16 -6.61 2.48
N VAL A 123 -1.66 -6.41 3.69
CA VAL A 123 -1.62 -5.09 4.36
C VAL A 123 -0.20 -4.83 4.87
N ALA A 124 0.37 -3.68 4.49
CA ALA A 124 1.64 -3.23 5.00
C ALA A 124 1.47 -1.95 5.83
N HIS A 125 1.81 -2.00 7.12
CA HIS A 125 1.86 -0.85 8.00
C HIS A 125 3.32 -0.48 8.23
N LEU A 126 3.81 0.45 7.44
CA LEU A 126 5.14 1.04 7.59
C LEU A 126 5.18 2.40 6.87
N ALA A 127 6.03 3.29 7.33
CA ALA A 127 6.32 4.53 6.64
C ALA A 127 7.71 4.45 6.02
N VAL A 128 7.77 4.34 4.70
CA VAL A 128 9.02 4.25 3.94
C VAL A 128 9.01 5.21 2.77
N THR A 129 10.20 5.62 2.36
CA THR A 129 10.41 6.39 1.14
C THR A 129 11.65 5.89 0.42
N GLN A 130 11.63 5.94 -0.90
CA GLN A 130 12.83 5.79 -1.69
C GLN A 130 13.43 7.19 -1.90
N THR A 131 14.65 7.40 -1.41
CA THR A 131 15.34 8.71 -1.53
C THR A 131 16.07 8.84 -2.86
N LYS A 132 16.62 7.73 -3.35
CA LYS A 132 17.20 7.54 -4.68
C LYS A 132 17.07 6.06 -5.06
N VAL A 133 17.38 5.68 -6.30
CA VAL A 133 17.30 4.29 -6.74
C VAL A 133 18.10 3.39 -5.78
N GLY A 134 17.49 2.30 -5.34
CA GLY A 134 18.09 1.34 -4.41
C GLY A 134 18.28 1.82 -2.98
N VAL A 135 17.88 3.05 -2.60
CA VAL A 135 18.05 3.54 -1.22
C VAL A 135 16.69 3.77 -0.55
N ILE A 136 16.37 2.92 0.39
CA ILE A 136 15.12 2.91 1.15
C ILE A 136 15.35 3.49 2.53
N GLN A 137 14.60 4.55 2.87
CA GLN A 137 14.59 5.14 4.21
C GLN A 137 13.31 4.74 4.93
N HIS A 138 13.42 4.08 6.09
CA HIS A 138 12.32 3.81 7.00
C HIS A 138 12.13 5.01 7.94
N LEU A 139 10.90 5.51 8.04
CA LEU A 139 10.59 6.81 8.65
C LEU A 139 9.94 6.69 10.04
N ASN A 140 9.61 5.48 10.49
CA ASN A 140 9.00 5.21 11.80
C ASN A 140 9.44 3.84 12.32
N ASN A 141 8.97 3.45 13.53
CA ASN A 141 9.31 2.19 14.18
C ASN A 141 8.25 1.09 13.95
N ILE A 142 7.45 1.21 12.88
CA ILE A 142 6.39 0.25 12.54
C ILE A 142 6.77 -0.45 11.23
N HIS A 143 6.85 -1.78 11.25
CA HIS A 143 7.09 -2.61 10.06
C HIS A 143 6.20 -3.86 10.07
N LYS A 144 4.90 -3.68 10.12
CA LYS A 144 3.95 -4.80 10.14
C LYS A 144 3.48 -5.13 8.74
N PHE A 145 3.71 -6.38 8.32
CA PHE A 145 3.18 -6.99 7.11
C PHE A 145 2.17 -8.06 7.50
N THR A 146 0.93 -7.90 7.09
CA THR A 146 -0.12 -8.87 7.32
C THR A 146 -0.56 -9.42 5.98
N VAL A 147 -0.61 -10.74 5.85
CA VAL A 147 -1.19 -11.43 4.69
C VAL A 147 -2.29 -12.36 5.15
N GLY A 148 -3.19 -12.71 4.27
CA GLY A 148 -4.23 -13.67 4.61
C GLY A 148 -4.87 -14.25 3.36
N SER A 149 -5.43 -15.42 3.55
CA SER A 149 -6.17 -16.14 2.52
C SER A 149 -7.51 -15.46 2.28
N ARG A 150 -7.87 -15.36 1.01
CA ARG A 150 -9.21 -15.01 0.51
C ARG A 150 -9.91 -16.23 -0.08
N HIS A 151 -9.18 -17.34 -0.26
CA HIS A 151 -9.65 -18.62 -0.76
C HIS A 151 -8.95 -19.79 -0.05
N GLU A 152 -9.64 -20.91 0.19
CA GLU A 152 -9.10 -22.04 0.95
C GLU A 152 -7.79 -22.60 0.37
N GLU A 153 -7.65 -22.63 -0.95
CA GLU A 153 -6.46 -23.13 -1.63
C GLU A 153 -5.17 -22.37 -1.31
N GLN A 154 -5.28 -21.13 -0.84
CA GLN A 154 -4.14 -20.29 -0.48
C GLN A 154 -3.57 -20.59 0.91
N LEU A 155 -4.37 -21.17 1.83
CA LEU A 155 -4.03 -21.30 3.25
C LEU A 155 -2.68 -21.99 3.46
N HIS A 156 -2.51 -23.19 2.90
CA HIS A 156 -1.29 -23.96 3.08
C HIS A 156 -0.04 -23.24 2.56
N LYS A 157 -0.16 -22.58 1.40
CA LYS A 157 0.96 -21.81 0.81
C LYS A 157 1.33 -20.61 1.69
N LEU A 158 0.35 -19.89 2.23
CA LEU A 158 0.60 -18.74 3.11
C LEU A 158 1.21 -19.16 4.46
N GLU A 159 0.85 -20.35 5.00
CA GLU A 159 1.52 -20.92 6.17
C GLU A 159 3.00 -21.22 5.88
N GLN A 160 3.30 -21.84 4.74
CA GLN A 160 4.68 -22.06 4.31
C GLN A 160 5.44 -20.74 4.14
N LEU A 161 4.82 -19.72 3.53
CA LEU A 161 5.39 -18.39 3.39
C LEU A 161 5.70 -17.77 4.76
N SER A 162 4.78 -17.91 5.73
CA SER A 162 4.95 -17.42 7.09
C SER A 162 6.19 -18.02 7.74
N HIS A 163 6.37 -19.33 7.64
CA HIS A 163 7.56 -20.00 8.17
C HIS A 163 8.85 -19.51 7.47
N TYR A 164 8.77 -19.26 6.16
CA TYR A 164 9.91 -18.80 5.38
C TYR A 164 10.29 -17.34 5.73
N TRP A 165 9.31 -16.48 5.88
CA TRP A 165 9.52 -15.06 6.21
C TRP A 165 9.76 -14.79 7.70
N SER A 166 9.41 -15.71 8.59
CA SER A 166 9.67 -15.58 10.03
C SER A 166 11.15 -15.43 10.39
N LYS A 167 12.06 -15.85 9.49
CA LYS A 167 13.51 -15.71 9.65
C LYS A 167 13.97 -14.26 9.40
N ALA A 168 13.21 -13.49 8.66
CA ALA A 168 13.53 -12.09 8.38
C ALA A 168 13.10 -11.20 9.56
N ASN A 169 13.81 -10.11 9.77
CA ASN A 169 13.40 -9.09 10.74
C ASN A 169 12.23 -8.28 10.17
N LEU A 170 11.06 -8.92 10.14
CA LEU A 170 9.78 -8.40 9.67
C LEU A 170 8.73 -8.65 10.74
N GLY A 171 7.88 -7.68 11.01
CA GLY A 171 6.62 -7.90 11.73
C GLY A 171 5.61 -8.59 10.78
N PHE A 172 5.78 -9.89 10.57
CA PHE A 172 4.96 -10.66 9.64
C PHE A 172 3.87 -11.45 10.38
N PHE A 173 2.63 -11.35 9.88
CA PHE A 173 1.45 -11.95 10.49
C PHE A 173 0.55 -12.59 9.43
N ILE A 174 -0.06 -13.73 9.77
CA ILE A 174 -1.15 -14.32 9.01
C ILE A 174 -2.47 -13.85 9.61
N SER A 175 -3.34 -13.33 8.78
CA SER A 175 -4.69 -12.89 9.16
C SER A 175 -5.70 -13.99 8.93
N ASN A 176 -6.63 -14.14 9.86
CA ASN A 176 -7.81 -15.00 9.71
C ASN A 176 -8.97 -14.26 8.99
N ASN A 177 -8.87 -12.94 8.80
CA ASN A 177 -9.85 -12.12 8.09
C ASN A 177 -9.17 -10.93 7.42
N ILE A 178 -8.37 -11.23 6.40
CA ILE A 178 -7.52 -10.25 5.73
C ILE A 178 -8.32 -9.14 5.05
N GLU A 179 -9.50 -9.44 4.53
CA GLU A 179 -10.33 -8.43 3.91
C GLU A 179 -10.80 -7.38 4.91
N GLN A 180 -11.12 -7.78 6.16
CA GLN A 180 -11.42 -6.82 7.23
C GLN A 180 -10.19 -5.98 7.59
N ASP A 181 -9.01 -6.60 7.71
CA ASP A 181 -7.76 -5.85 7.99
C ASP A 181 -7.44 -4.82 6.89
N MET A 182 -7.70 -5.18 5.62
CA MET A 182 -7.56 -4.27 4.48
C MET A 182 -8.56 -3.12 4.56
N TRP A 183 -9.82 -3.39 4.88
CA TRP A 183 -10.85 -2.37 5.06
C TRP A 183 -10.54 -1.47 6.26
N ASP A 184 -10.07 -2.03 7.36
CA ASP A 184 -9.68 -1.26 8.55
C ASP A 184 -8.59 -0.24 8.21
N LYS A 185 -7.56 -0.68 7.47
CA LYS A 185 -6.55 0.25 6.96
C LYS A 185 -7.12 1.25 5.95
N PHE A 186 -8.06 0.83 5.10
CA PHE A 186 -8.66 1.68 4.08
C PHE A 186 -9.47 2.83 4.67
N ILE A 187 -10.27 2.57 5.73
CA ILE A 187 -11.01 3.58 6.50
C ILE A 187 -10.04 4.62 7.07
N PHE A 188 -9.03 4.14 7.79
CA PHE A 188 -8.04 5.02 8.42
C PHE A 188 -7.28 5.87 7.39
N LEU A 189 -6.79 5.22 6.34
CA LEU A 189 -6.00 5.88 5.30
C LEU A 189 -6.81 6.89 4.50
N SER A 190 -8.07 6.59 4.16
CA SER A 190 -8.96 7.52 3.47
C SER A 190 -9.26 8.75 4.31
N THR A 191 -9.50 8.57 5.61
CA THR A 191 -9.69 9.68 6.55
C THR A 191 -8.42 10.53 6.67
N LEU A 192 -7.28 9.90 6.91
CA LEU A 192 -5.99 10.58 7.04
C LEU A 192 -5.62 11.36 5.76
N ALA A 193 -5.77 10.73 4.60
CA ALA A 193 -5.47 11.36 3.32
C ALA A 193 -6.48 12.49 3.02
N GLY A 194 -7.77 12.26 3.22
CA GLY A 194 -8.81 13.28 3.05
C GLY A 194 -8.54 14.50 3.91
N ALA A 195 -8.15 14.33 5.18
CA ALA A 195 -7.84 15.45 6.06
C ALA A 195 -6.53 16.15 5.67
N THR A 196 -5.43 15.40 5.66
CA THR A 196 -4.09 16.01 5.54
C THR A 196 -3.78 16.54 4.15
N CYS A 197 -4.27 15.90 3.08
CA CYS A 197 -4.06 16.37 1.72
C CYS A 197 -4.92 17.59 1.40
N THR A 198 -6.15 17.66 1.89
CA THR A 198 -7.03 18.83 1.69
C THR A 198 -6.49 20.04 2.44
N MET A 199 -6.11 19.88 3.70
CA MET A 199 -5.60 20.97 4.53
C MET A 199 -4.11 21.27 4.33
N ARG A 200 -3.37 20.42 3.57
CA ARG A 200 -1.91 20.55 3.34
C ARG A 200 -1.10 20.61 4.64
N SER A 201 -1.57 19.92 5.68
CA SER A 201 -1.04 20.01 7.04
C SER A 201 -1.06 18.66 7.75
N SER A 202 -0.31 18.55 8.85
CA SER A 202 -0.37 17.39 9.74
C SER A 202 -1.66 17.36 10.55
N ILE A 203 -1.99 16.20 11.09
CA ILE A 203 -3.13 16.02 12.00
C ILE A 203 -3.07 17.03 13.14
N GLY A 204 -1.92 17.18 13.82
CA GLY A 204 -1.76 18.12 14.95
C GLY A 204 -2.08 19.55 14.55
N THR A 205 -1.54 20.03 13.42
CA THR A 205 -1.82 21.38 12.94
C THR A 205 -3.29 21.60 12.58
N ILE A 206 -3.95 20.59 12.01
CA ILE A 206 -5.39 20.65 11.72
C ILE A 206 -6.19 20.78 13.01
N LEU A 207 -5.82 20.02 14.05
CA LEU A 207 -6.49 20.03 15.36
C LEU A 207 -6.34 21.35 16.13
N GLU A 208 -5.35 22.18 15.82
CA GLU A 208 -5.20 23.54 16.40
C GLU A 208 -6.21 24.54 15.84
N THR A 209 -6.88 24.20 14.73
CA THR A 209 -7.90 25.08 14.13
C THR A 209 -9.27 24.90 14.79
N SER A 210 -10.11 25.92 14.72
CA SER A 210 -11.44 25.93 15.40
C SER A 210 -12.36 24.76 14.99
N TYR A 211 -12.23 24.23 13.77
CA TYR A 211 -13.11 23.19 13.23
C TYR A 211 -12.36 21.91 12.80
N GLY A 212 -11.05 21.84 13.05
CA GLY A 212 -10.21 20.74 12.55
C GLY A 212 -10.61 19.39 13.10
N GLU A 213 -10.82 19.27 14.40
CA GLU A 213 -11.27 18.02 15.01
C GLU A 213 -12.62 17.56 14.45
N SER A 214 -13.61 18.50 14.39
CA SER A 214 -14.93 18.17 13.85
C SER A 214 -14.89 17.76 12.37
N TYR A 215 -13.96 18.32 11.59
CA TYR A 215 -13.76 17.94 10.20
C TYR A 215 -13.19 16.53 10.08
N ILE A 216 -12.14 16.20 10.83
CA ILE A 216 -11.54 14.87 10.85
C ILE A 216 -12.56 13.80 11.28
N VAL A 217 -13.33 14.09 12.35
CA VAL A 217 -14.35 13.16 12.86
C VAL A 217 -15.47 12.94 11.83
N ARG A 218 -15.90 13.96 11.11
CA ARG A 218 -16.89 13.81 10.02
C ARG A 218 -16.33 12.94 8.88
N LEU A 219 -15.11 13.17 8.42
CA LEU A 219 -14.47 12.32 7.43
C LEU A 219 -14.40 10.86 7.88
N LEU A 220 -14.01 10.61 9.14
CA LEU A 220 -13.96 9.27 9.70
C LEU A 220 -15.34 8.61 9.70
N ASN A 221 -16.37 9.34 10.15
CA ASN A 221 -17.74 8.82 10.19
C ASN A 221 -18.24 8.47 8.77
N GLU A 222 -18.00 9.32 7.78
CA GLU A 222 -18.35 9.02 6.38
C GLU A 222 -17.68 7.74 5.90
N CYS A 223 -16.38 7.54 6.16
CA CYS A 223 -15.67 6.31 5.81
C CYS A 223 -16.22 5.08 6.55
N MET A 224 -16.56 5.20 7.83
CA MET A 224 -17.14 4.12 8.62
C MET A 224 -18.56 3.75 8.13
N ASP A 225 -19.37 4.74 7.75
CA ASP A 225 -20.70 4.50 7.20
C ASP A 225 -20.62 3.73 5.87
N VAL A 226 -19.64 4.06 5.02
CA VAL A 226 -19.38 3.28 3.79
C VAL A 226 -18.95 1.85 4.13
N ALA A 227 -18.04 1.68 5.07
CA ALA A 227 -17.58 0.35 5.47
C ALA A 227 -18.72 -0.52 6.05
N ARG A 228 -19.56 0.06 6.93
CA ARG A 228 -20.74 -0.60 7.48
C ARG A 228 -21.70 -1.07 6.39
N ALA A 229 -22.00 -0.21 5.43
CA ALA A 229 -22.90 -0.53 4.32
C ALA A 229 -22.33 -1.58 3.35
N ASN A 230 -21.01 -1.79 3.35
CA ASN A 230 -20.34 -2.83 2.60
C ASN A 230 -20.02 -4.08 3.46
N SER A 231 -20.66 -4.25 4.63
CA SER A 231 -20.46 -5.37 5.56
C SER A 231 -19.02 -5.50 6.08
N ARG A 232 -18.34 -4.38 6.23
CA ARG A 232 -16.95 -4.26 6.70
C ARG A 232 -16.84 -3.28 7.88
N GLU A 233 -17.80 -3.33 8.78
CA GLU A 233 -17.79 -2.48 9.98
C GLU A 233 -16.59 -2.82 10.87
N PRO A 234 -15.75 -1.82 11.25
CA PRO A 234 -14.67 -2.04 12.19
C PRO A 234 -15.24 -2.32 13.60
N ASN A 235 -14.54 -3.11 14.39
CA ASN A 235 -14.93 -3.33 15.78
C ASN A 235 -14.67 -2.09 16.65
N GLU A 236 -15.27 -2.04 17.86
CA GLU A 236 -15.18 -0.88 18.76
C GLU A 236 -13.73 -0.52 19.16
N GLN A 237 -12.87 -1.52 19.34
CA GLN A 237 -11.46 -1.29 19.65
C GLN A 237 -10.76 -0.58 18.48
N GLN A 238 -11.07 -0.98 17.24
CA GLN A 238 -10.50 -0.37 16.07
C GLN A 238 -11.01 1.06 15.85
N ILE A 239 -12.29 1.31 16.09
CA ILE A 239 -12.87 2.67 16.06
C ILE A 239 -12.18 3.57 17.08
N THR A 240 -11.94 3.06 18.30
CA THR A 240 -11.21 3.79 19.34
C THR A 240 -9.78 4.10 18.91
N ASN A 241 -9.10 3.13 18.28
CA ASN A 241 -7.75 3.32 17.75
C ASN A 241 -7.70 4.40 16.66
N TYR A 242 -8.67 4.41 15.74
CA TYR A 242 -8.77 5.46 14.70
C TYR A 242 -8.90 6.84 15.33
N ARG A 243 -9.84 7.00 16.28
CA ARG A 243 -10.06 8.28 16.95
C ARG A 243 -8.80 8.74 17.66
N ASN A 244 -8.17 7.88 18.46
CA ASN A 244 -6.97 8.23 19.20
C ASN A 244 -5.85 8.73 18.26
N GLN A 245 -5.59 8.04 17.16
CA GLN A 245 -4.53 8.42 16.22
C GLN A 245 -4.87 9.67 15.40
N LEU A 246 -6.14 9.82 14.99
CA LEU A 246 -6.58 10.92 14.14
C LEU A 246 -6.90 12.20 14.91
N THR A 247 -7.00 12.13 16.25
CA THR A 247 -7.23 13.30 17.12
C THR A 247 -6.12 13.50 18.16
N GLU A 248 -4.93 12.94 17.90
CA GLU A 248 -3.75 13.14 18.74
C GLU A 248 -3.19 14.56 18.56
N LYS A 249 -3.28 15.36 19.64
CA LYS A 249 -2.79 16.75 19.65
C LYS A 249 -1.27 16.79 19.45
N GLY A 250 -0.80 17.73 18.63
CA GLY A 250 0.62 17.87 18.31
C GLY A 250 1.18 16.79 17.39
N SER A 251 0.35 15.88 16.89
CA SER A 251 0.78 14.81 15.97
C SER A 251 1.33 15.38 14.66
N THR A 252 2.51 14.92 14.27
CA THR A 252 3.13 15.23 12.96
C THR A 252 2.63 14.32 11.85
N TYR A 253 1.64 13.48 12.12
CA TYR A 253 1.18 12.43 11.22
C TYR A 253 0.53 13.01 9.95
N THR A 254 0.97 12.50 8.79
CA THR A 254 0.48 12.87 7.47
C THR A 254 0.34 11.65 6.58
N ALA A 255 -0.57 11.69 5.62
CA ALA A 255 -0.63 10.66 4.58
C ALA A 255 0.60 10.71 3.66
N SER A 256 1.00 9.54 3.13
CA SER A 256 2.06 9.47 2.09
C SER A 256 1.69 10.30 0.85
N MET A 257 0.41 10.36 0.52
CA MET A 257 -0.12 11.16 -0.59
C MET A 257 0.18 12.66 -0.42
N LEU A 258 0.20 13.19 0.81
CA LEU A 258 0.59 14.59 1.04
C LEU A 258 2.06 14.82 0.64
N ARG A 259 2.95 13.87 0.93
CA ARG A 259 4.36 13.97 0.49
C ARG A 259 4.49 13.91 -1.04
N ASP A 260 3.64 13.11 -1.71
CA ASP A 260 3.60 13.07 -3.18
C ASP A 260 3.13 14.41 -3.75
N ILE A 261 2.11 15.02 -3.15
CA ILE A 261 1.63 16.37 -3.50
C ILE A 261 2.73 17.43 -3.33
N GLN A 262 3.44 17.41 -2.19
CA GLN A 262 4.52 18.35 -1.90
C GLN A 262 5.68 18.26 -2.91
N LYS A 263 5.88 17.06 -3.47
CA LYS A 263 6.86 16.81 -4.54
C LYS A 263 6.33 17.06 -5.95
N ASN A 264 5.13 17.57 -6.10
CA ASN A 264 4.42 17.72 -7.38
C ASN A 264 4.34 16.40 -8.18
N SER A 265 4.20 15.26 -7.48
CA SER A 265 4.12 13.93 -8.05
C SER A 265 2.67 13.49 -8.26
N LYS A 266 2.46 12.49 -9.14
CA LYS A 266 1.16 11.83 -9.32
C LYS A 266 0.71 11.18 -8.00
N ILE A 267 -0.60 11.26 -7.71
CA ILE A 267 -1.18 10.77 -6.46
C ILE A 267 -2.15 9.61 -6.66
N GLU A 268 -2.44 8.88 -5.59
CA GLU A 268 -3.40 7.78 -5.57
C GLU A 268 -4.81 8.23 -5.14
N GLY A 269 -5.17 9.50 -5.43
CA GLY A 269 -6.44 10.12 -5.01
C GLY A 269 -7.66 9.34 -5.44
N GLU A 270 -7.72 8.94 -6.72
CA GLU A 270 -8.79 8.13 -7.30
C GLU A 270 -8.93 6.76 -6.62
N HIS A 271 -7.80 6.08 -6.39
CA HIS A 271 -7.79 4.73 -5.83
C HIS A 271 -8.14 4.68 -4.33
N ILE A 272 -7.92 5.77 -3.59
CA ILE A 272 -8.17 5.87 -2.15
C ILE A 272 -9.47 6.63 -1.89
N ILE A 273 -9.51 7.93 -2.21
CA ILE A 273 -10.68 8.77 -1.91
C ILE A 273 -11.80 8.50 -2.92
N GLY A 274 -11.46 8.44 -4.21
CA GLY A 274 -12.43 8.16 -5.27
C GLY A 274 -13.12 6.80 -5.10
N ASP A 275 -12.39 5.73 -4.75
CA ASP A 275 -12.98 4.40 -4.51
C ASP A 275 -13.90 4.40 -3.26
N MET A 276 -13.51 5.08 -2.17
CA MET A 276 -14.37 5.23 -0.99
C MET A 276 -15.70 5.90 -1.37
N ILE A 277 -15.65 6.97 -2.18
CA ILE A 277 -16.85 7.66 -2.67
C ILE A 277 -17.68 6.75 -3.56
N LYS A 278 -17.08 6.05 -4.53
CA LYS A 278 -17.80 5.12 -5.43
C LYS A 278 -18.53 4.04 -4.65
N LYS A 279 -17.89 3.47 -3.62
CA LYS A 279 -18.51 2.46 -2.74
C LYS A 279 -19.67 3.05 -1.94
N GLY A 280 -19.54 4.30 -1.45
CA GLY A 280 -20.61 5.00 -0.75
C GLY A 280 -21.81 5.34 -1.66
N ILE A 281 -21.58 5.83 -2.88
CA ILE A 281 -22.62 6.14 -3.85
C ILE A 281 -23.45 4.90 -4.20
N ARG A 282 -22.81 3.74 -4.40
CA ARG A 282 -23.49 2.46 -4.66
C ARG A 282 -24.46 2.10 -3.53
N GLN A 283 -24.16 2.51 -2.30
CA GLN A 283 -24.96 2.30 -1.09
C GLN A 283 -25.85 3.50 -0.74
N LYS A 284 -25.93 4.52 -1.62
CA LYS A 284 -26.73 5.75 -1.44
C LYS A 284 -26.35 6.57 -0.19
N ILE A 285 -25.08 6.54 0.20
CA ILE A 285 -24.56 7.30 1.34
C ILE A 285 -24.11 8.67 0.85
N LYS A 286 -24.41 9.72 1.63
CA LYS A 286 -23.94 11.09 1.38
C LYS A 286 -22.55 11.27 2.01
N LEU A 287 -21.60 11.80 1.24
CA LEU A 287 -20.20 11.92 1.60
C LEU A 287 -19.64 13.33 1.39
N PRO A 288 -20.28 14.40 1.94
CA PRO A 288 -19.94 15.77 1.60
C PRO A 288 -18.49 16.16 1.95
N CYS A 289 -17.91 15.60 3.03
CA CYS A 289 -16.53 15.88 3.38
C CYS A 289 -15.56 15.15 2.44
N MET A 290 -15.85 13.90 2.10
CA MET A 290 -15.05 13.11 1.17
C MET A 290 -15.11 13.67 -0.26
N GLU A 291 -16.30 14.11 -0.72
CA GLU A 291 -16.49 14.75 -2.03
C GLU A 291 -15.67 16.05 -2.12
N THR A 292 -15.67 16.87 -1.06
CA THR A 292 -14.85 18.08 -0.99
C THR A 292 -13.37 17.76 -1.05
N ALA A 293 -12.91 16.76 -0.29
CA ALA A 293 -11.52 16.32 -0.30
C ALA A 293 -11.12 15.79 -1.69
N TYR A 294 -11.98 15.01 -2.32
CA TYR A 294 -11.72 14.46 -3.65
C TYR A 294 -11.65 15.55 -4.73
N THR A 295 -12.57 16.51 -4.72
CA THR A 295 -12.55 17.66 -5.62
C THR A 295 -11.21 18.44 -5.53
N HIS A 296 -10.69 18.60 -4.30
CA HIS A 296 -9.38 19.24 -4.09
C HIS A 296 -8.24 18.42 -4.73
N LEU A 297 -8.28 17.08 -4.63
CA LEU A 297 -7.27 16.20 -5.22
C LEU A 297 -7.35 16.15 -6.75
N GLU A 298 -8.56 16.14 -7.32
CA GLU A 298 -8.75 16.23 -8.77
C GLU A 298 -8.22 17.55 -9.32
N ALA A 299 -8.52 18.68 -8.65
CA ALA A 299 -8.00 19.99 -9.03
C ALA A 299 -6.46 19.99 -9.03
N TYR A 300 -5.82 19.40 -8.01
CA TYR A 300 -4.37 19.24 -7.96
C TYR A 300 -3.84 18.46 -9.18
N GLU A 301 -4.44 17.30 -9.50
CA GLU A 301 -3.99 16.48 -10.63
C GLU A 301 -4.15 17.22 -11.98
N LEU A 302 -5.26 17.92 -12.18
CA LEU A 302 -5.48 18.73 -13.37
C LEU A 302 -4.44 19.84 -13.53
N GLU A 303 -4.09 20.55 -12.44
CA GLU A 303 -3.04 21.57 -12.46
C GLU A 303 -1.65 20.96 -12.69
N ARG A 304 -1.35 19.81 -12.08
CA ARG A 304 -0.09 19.10 -12.27
C ARG A 304 0.12 18.71 -13.73
N ILE A 305 -0.91 18.15 -14.38
CA ILE A 305 -0.87 17.74 -15.80
C ILE A 305 -0.62 18.96 -16.69
N LYS A 306 -1.31 20.08 -16.46
CA LYS A 306 -1.10 21.32 -17.22
C LYS A 306 0.36 21.82 -17.15
N LYS A 307 0.97 21.75 -15.95
CA LYS A 307 2.36 22.18 -15.75
C LYS A 307 3.40 21.26 -16.38
N THR A 308 3.08 19.98 -16.61
CA THR A 308 4.00 19.03 -17.27
C THR A 308 3.85 19.02 -18.78
N SER A 309 2.81 19.64 -19.31
CA SER A 309 2.53 19.76 -20.76
C SER A 309 3.01 21.09 -21.36
N THR A 310 3.50 22.00 -20.52
CA THR A 310 4.20 23.27 -20.89
C THR A 310 5.69 23.14 -20.69
#